data_841fe6ba655bdc01793da7aebfa70ba3
#
_entry.id   841fe6ba655bdc01793da7aebfa70ba3
#
_cell.length_a   1.000
_cell.length_b   1.000
_cell.length_c   1.000
_cell.angle_alpha   90.00
_cell.angle_beta   90.00
_cell.angle_gamma   90.00
#
_symmetry.space_group_name_H-M   'P 1'
#
loop_
_entity.id
_entity.type
_entity.pdbx_description
1 polymer ?
#
loop_
_entity_poly.entity_id
_entity_poly.type
_entity_poly.pdbx_seq_one_letter_code
_entity_poly.pdbx_strand_id
1 'polypeptide(L)'
;PASSSPHVVPLPWSVAEHVDPEEAFVASLSSCHMLTFLWLVARAGYLVESYRDEAVGIMEKNERGRQSITRVTLRPRVRFGGERRPDLAALERLHHQAHEECFIANSVNTVVTTEIAL
;
A
#
# COMPACT_ATOMS: atom_id res chain seq x y z
N PRO A 1 9.40 -16.10 -4.86
CA PRO A 1 9.54 -17.06 -3.75
C PRO A 1 9.23 -16.41 -2.40
N ALA A 2 8.73 -17.19 -1.47
CA ALA A 2 8.34 -16.71 -0.14
C ALA A 2 9.15 -17.44 0.95
N SER A 3 9.30 -16.75 2.09
CA SER A 3 9.98 -17.28 3.27
C SER A 3 9.48 -16.53 4.50
N SER A 4 9.81 -17.02 5.69
CA SER A 4 9.66 -16.23 6.91
C SER A 4 10.74 -15.15 6.98
N SER A 5 10.46 -14.06 7.70
CA SER A 5 11.47 -13.05 7.98
C SER A 5 12.62 -13.62 8.82
N PRO A 6 13.89 -13.27 8.57
CA PRO A 6 15.00 -13.65 9.43
C PRO A 6 14.86 -13.12 10.87
N HIS A 7 14.04 -12.10 11.09
CA HIS A 7 13.76 -11.58 12.44
C HIS A 7 12.81 -12.47 13.23
N VAL A 8 12.07 -13.36 12.56
CA VAL A 8 11.14 -14.31 13.18
C VAL A 8 11.74 -15.70 13.21
N VAL A 9 12.28 -16.14 12.07
CA VAL A 9 12.95 -17.43 11.93
C VAL A 9 14.38 -17.15 11.50
N PRO A 10 15.38 -17.48 12.33
CA PRO A 10 16.76 -17.12 12.02
C PRO A 10 17.31 -17.89 10.82
N LEU A 11 18.34 -17.32 10.21
CA LEU A 11 19.08 -18.00 9.15
C LEU A 11 19.75 -19.27 9.72
N PRO A 12 19.89 -20.34 8.98
CA PRO A 12 19.55 -20.51 7.55
C PRO A 12 18.12 -21.00 7.30
N TRP A 13 17.26 -21.00 8.33
CA TRP A 13 15.88 -21.53 8.25
C TRP A 13 14.92 -20.58 7.55
N SER A 14 15.37 -19.36 7.26
CA SER A 14 14.66 -18.38 6.44
C SER A 14 15.59 -17.86 5.34
N VAL A 15 15.02 -17.21 4.34
CA VAL A 15 15.77 -16.62 3.22
C VAL A 15 15.42 -15.14 3.13
N ALA A 16 16.37 -14.27 3.44
CA ALA A 16 16.15 -12.81 3.53
C ALA A 16 15.68 -12.18 2.20
N GLU A 17 16.12 -12.74 1.08
CA GLU A 17 15.76 -12.25 -0.26
C GLU A 17 14.36 -12.65 -0.71
N HIS A 18 13.75 -13.61 -0.04
CA HIS A 18 12.39 -14.04 -0.33
C HIS A 18 11.39 -13.19 0.42
N VAL A 19 10.20 -13.03 -0.15
CA VAL A 19 9.12 -12.25 0.47
C VAL A 19 8.59 -12.99 1.70
N ASP A 20 8.59 -12.33 2.84
CA ASP A 20 7.99 -12.88 4.06
C ASP A 20 6.50 -12.52 4.17
N PRO A 21 5.74 -13.15 5.09
CA PRO A 21 4.30 -12.89 5.23
C PRO A 21 3.97 -11.43 5.55
N GLU A 22 4.78 -10.76 6.35
CA GLU A 22 4.55 -9.36 6.74
C GLU A 22 4.76 -8.44 5.55
N GLU A 23 5.79 -8.69 4.75
CA GLU A 23 6.02 -7.96 3.50
C GLU A 23 4.88 -8.20 2.51
N ALA A 24 4.41 -9.45 2.38
CA ALA A 24 3.29 -9.79 1.51
C ALA A 24 2.01 -9.08 1.94
N PHE A 25 1.77 -8.97 3.25
CA PHE A 25 0.62 -8.25 3.79
C PHE A 25 0.66 -6.77 3.42
N VAL A 26 1.79 -6.10 3.65
CA VAL A 26 1.96 -4.69 3.28
C VAL A 26 1.83 -4.51 1.77
N ALA A 27 2.45 -5.40 1.00
CA ALA A 27 2.36 -5.38 -0.46
C ALA A 27 0.93 -5.57 -0.95
N SER A 28 0.12 -6.38 -0.28
CA SER A 28 -1.29 -6.57 -0.67
C SER A 28 -2.11 -5.29 -0.49
N LEU A 29 -1.86 -4.54 0.57
CA LEU A 29 -2.51 -3.25 0.80
C LEU A 29 -2.08 -2.22 -0.25
N SER A 30 -0.79 -2.15 -0.53
CA SER A 30 -0.23 -1.25 -1.55
C SER A 30 -0.78 -1.58 -2.94
N SER A 31 -0.75 -2.85 -3.32
CA SER A 31 -1.22 -3.33 -4.62
C SER A 31 -2.72 -3.11 -4.81
N CYS A 32 -3.52 -3.40 -3.81
CA CYS A 32 -4.97 -3.21 -3.88
C CYS A 32 -5.32 -1.73 -4.03
N HIS A 33 -4.67 -0.86 -3.27
CA HIS A 33 -4.84 0.60 -3.40
C HIS A 33 -4.46 1.06 -4.81
N MET A 34 -3.32 0.61 -5.31
CA MET A 34 -2.85 0.97 -6.66
C MET A 34 -3.88 0.57 -7.73
N LEU A 35 -4.35 -0.67 -7.70
CA LEU A 35 -5.29 -1.17 -8.71
C LEU A 35 -6.60 -0.41 -8.67
N THR A 36 -7.13 -0.13 -7.49
CA THR A 36 -8.35 0.65 -7.31
C THR A 36 -8.15 2.10 -7.79
N PHE A 37 -7.02 2.70 -7.41
CA PHE A 37 -6.66 4.06 -7.82
C PHE A 37 -6.54 4.16 -9.35
N LEU A 38 -5.84 3.23 -9.99
CA LEU A 38 -5.65 3.24 -11.44
C LEU A 38 -6.98 3.14 -12.18
N TRP A 39 -7.90 2.33 -11.66
CA TRP A 39 -9.24 2.23 -12.23
C TRP A 39 -10.02 3.56 -12.12
N LEU A 40 -9.95 4.20 -10.95
CA LEU A 40 -10.62 5.48 -10.72
C LEU A 40 -10.06 6.59 -11.60
N VAL A 41 -8.74 6.69 -11.72
CA VAL A 41 -8.13 7.75 -12.55
C VAL A 41 -8.41 7.54 -14.04
N ALA A 42 -8.46 6.29 -14.48
CA ALA A 42 -8.82 5.99 -15.87
C ALA A 42 -10.26 6.43 -16.16
N ARG A 43 -11.20 6.16 -15.25
CA ARG A 43 -12.57 6.60 -15.37
C ARG A 43 -12.70 8.12 -15.38
N ALA A 44 -11.85 8.81 -14.63
CA ALA A 44 -11.84 10.26 -14.59
C ALA A 44 -11.16 10.90 -15.80
N GLY A 45 -10.60 10.09 -16.69
CA GLY A 45 -9.98 10.56 -17.94
C GLY A 45 -8.52 10.96 -17.79
N TYR A 46 -7.84 10.56 -16.72
CA TYR A 46 -6.41 10.80 -16.55
C TYR A 46 -5.59 9.64 -17.10
N LEU A 47 -4.38 9.92 -17.53
CA LEU A 47 -3.42 8.94 -18.02
C LEU A 47 -2.26 8.83 -17.02
N VAL A 48 -2.00 7.63 -16.52
CA VAL A 48 -0.88 7.35 -15.63
C VAL A 48 0.26 6.73 -16.42
N GLU A 49 1.44 7.33 -16.34
CA GLU A 49 2.65 6.80 -16.96
C GLU A 49 3.43 5.89 -16.02
N SER A 50 3.46 6.21 -14.74
CA SER A 50 4.13 5.38 -13.75
C SER A 50 3.47 5.51 -12.37
N TYR A 51 3.58 4.45 -11.60
CA TYR A 51 3.10 4.40 -10.22
C TYR A 51 4.16 3.67 -9.39
N ARG A 52 4.57 4.29 -8.30
CA ARG A 52 5.54 3.72 -7.38
C ARG A 52 5.10 3.99 -5.95
N ASP A 53 5.14 2.97 -5.12
CA ASP A 53 4.79 3.09 -3.71
C ASP A 53 5.91 2.52 -2.84
N GLU A 54 6.34 3.30 -1.88
CA GLU A 54 7.30 2.87 -0.86
C GLU A 54 6.54 2.68 0.47
N ALA A 55 5.64 1.72 0.49
CA ALA A 55 4.81 1.43 1.64
C ALA A 55 5.62 0.93 2.83
N VAL A 56 5.22 1.36 4.02
CA VAL A 56 5.87 0.98 5.28
C VAL A 56 4.82 0.44 6.25
N GLY A 57 5.08 -0.75 6.77
CA GLY A 57 4.27 -1.33 7.84
C GLY A 57 4.98 -1.23 9.19
N ILE A 58 4.22 -1.03 10.24
CA ILE A 58 4.72 -0.98 11.61
C ILE A 58 4.23 -2.19 12.39
N MET A 59 5.18 -2.99 12.86
CA MET A 59 4.92 -4.14 13.73
C MET A 59 5.01 -3.68 15.19
N GLU A 60 3.93 -3.84 15.92
CA GLU A 60 3.88 -3.50 17.36
C GLU A 60 2.80 -4.31 18.06
N LYS A 61 2.77 -4.28 19.38
CA LYS A 61 1.73 -4.96 20.13
C LYS A 61 0.39 -4.24 19.95
N ASN A 62 -0.66 -5.02 19.68
CA ASN A 62 -2.03 -4.51 19.61
C ASN A 62 -2.66 -4.43 21.02
N GLU A 63 -3.93 -4.07 21.08
CA GLU A 63 -4.69 -3.94 22.33
C GLU A 63 -4.72 -5.22 23.17
N ARG A 64 -4.58 -6.38 22.53
CA ARG A 64 -4.56 -7.69 23.19
C ARG A 64 -3.15 -8.14 23.57
N GLY A 65 -2.14 -7.28 23.41
CA GLY A 65 -0.75 -7.58 23.70
C GLY A 65 -0.08 -8.52 22.70
N ARG A 66 -0.63 -8.65 21.49
CA ARG A 66 -0.09 -9.50 20.43
C ARG A 66 0.63 -8.68 19.39
N GLN A 67 1.77 -9.18 18.89
CA GLN A 67 2.47 -8.56 17.79
C GLN A 67 1.59 -8.59 16.54
N SER A 68 1.42 -7.42 15.93
CA SER A 68 0.63 -7.29 14.71
C SER A 68 1.10 -6.09 13.91
N ILE A 69 0.77 -6.08 12.62
CA ILE A 69 0.99 -4.89 11.79
C ILE A 69 -0.17 -3.95 12.08
N THR A 70 0.05 -2.97 12.96
CA THR A 70 -1.00 -2.07 13.45
C THR A 70 -1.23 -0.90 12.51
N ARG A 71 -0.21 -0.50 11.77
CA ARG A 71 -0.27 0.65 10.85
C ARG A 71 0.50 0.35 9.57
N VAL A 72 -0.04 0.82 8.46
CA VAL A 72 0.64 0.82 7.16
C VAL A 72 0.50 2.21 6.56
N THR A 73 1.60 2.77 6.13
CA THR A 73 1.63 4.04 5.41
C THR A 73 1.98 3.77 3.95
N LEU A 74 1.05 4.11 3.07
CA LEU A 74 1.28 4.07 1.62
C LEU A 74 1.88 5.41 1.18
N ARG A 75 2.87 5.37 0.30
CA ARG A 75 3.58 6.55 -0.20
C ARG A 75 3.62 6.55 -1.72
N PRO A 76 2.46 6.58 -2.37
CA PRO A 76 2.41 6.50 -3.82
C PRO A 76 2.99 7.75 -4.47
N ARG A 77 3.80 7.53 -5.49
CA ARG A 77 4.32 8.56 -6.38
C ARG A 77 3.80 8.24 -7.76
N VAL A 78 2.90 9.09 -8.23
CA VAL A 78 2.20 8.86 -9.50
C VAL A 78 2.65 9.89 -10.51
N ARG A 79 3.07 9.40 -11.67
CA ARG A 79 3.42 10.27 -12.79
C ARG A 79 2.30 10.20 -13.81
N PHE A 80 1.70 11.35 -14.06
CA PHE A 80 0.62 11.48 -15.05
C PHE A 80 1.18 11.90 -16.39
N GLY A 81 0.56 11.41 -17.45
CA GLY A 81 0.84 11.81 -18.82
C GLY A 81 -0.33 12.58 -19.43
N GLY A 82 -0.17 12.93 -20.72
CA GLY A 82 -1.19 13.64 -21.45
C GLY A 82 -1.35 15.08 -21.04
N GLU A 83 -2.41 15.71 -21.55
CA GLU A 83 -2.70 17.12 -21.30
C GLU A 83 -3.46 17.33 -20.00
N ARG A 84 -4.33 16.39 -19.65
CA ARG A 84 -5.16 16.48 -18.46
C ARG A 84 -4.43 15.87 -17.26
N ARG A 85 -4.22 16.68 -16.25
CA ARG A 85 -3.56 16.25 -15.02
C ARG A 85 -4.36 16.70 -13.80
N PRO A 86 -4.47 15.86 -12.76
CA PRO A 86 -5.20 16.28 -11.56
C PRO A 86 -4.39 17.30 -10.77
N ASP A 87 -5.07 18.26 -10.18
CA ASP A 87 -4.46 19.11 -9.15
C ASP A 87 -4.39 18.33 -7.83
N LEU A 88 -3.79 18.94 -6.80
CA LEU A 88 -3.63 18.26 -5.50
C LEU A 88 -4.98 17.85 -4.90
N ALA A 89 -5.98 18.73 -4.97
CA ALA A 89 -7.30 18.43 -4.42
C ALA A 89 -7.96 17.25 -5.13
N ALA A 90 -7.86 17.18 -6.45
CA ALA A 90 -8.38 16.04 -7.22
C ALA A 90 -7.62 14.76 -6.90
N LEU A 91 -6.30 14.85 -6.76
CA LEU A 91 -5.46 13.70 -6.42
C LEU A 91 -5.80 13.16 -5.03
N GLU A 92 -6.00 14.03 -4.06
CA GLU A 92 -6.41 13.65 -2.71
C GLU A 92 -7.76 12.93 -2.72
N ARG A 93 -8.74 13.44 -3.47
CA ARG A 93 -10.06 12.79 -3.59
C ARG A 93 -9.95 11.41 -4.22
N LEU A 94 -9.12 11.26 -5.24
CA LEU A 94 -8.92 9.98 -5.92
C LEU A 94 -8.28 8.95 -4.99
N HIS A 95 -7.26 9.34 -4.24
CA HIS A 95 -6.62 8.45 -3.27
C HIS A 95 -7.55 8.12 -2.10
N HIS A 96 -8.32 9.09 -1.62
CA HIS A 96 -9.29 8.85 -0.55
C HIS A 96 -10.36 7.84 -0.99
N GLN A 97 -10.90 8.01 -2.19
CA GLN A 97 -11.88 7.08 -2.74
C GLN A 97 -11.27 5.68 -2.96
N ALA A 98 -10.02 5.63 -3.43
CA ALA A 98 -9.31 4.35 -3.59
C ALA A 98 -9.18 3.63 -2.25
N HIS A 99 -8.87 4.36 -1.18
CA HIS A 99 -8.78 3.78 0.16
C HIS A 99 -10.14 3.26 0.63
N GLU A 100 -11.21 4.01 0.44
CA GLU A 100 -12.55 3.58 0.85
C GLU A 100 -13.01 2.32 0.11
N GLU A 101 -12.61 2.16 -1.14
CA GLU A 101 -13.02 1.04 -1.99
C GLU A 101 -12.02 -0.12 -2.01
N CYS A 102 -10.87 0.01 -1.35
CA CYS A 102 -9.86 -1.04 -1.32
C CYS A 102 -10.35 -2.24 -0.50
N PHE A 103 -10.53 -3.37 -1.15
CA PHE A 103 -11.05 -4.59 -0.51
C PHE A 103 -10.16 -5.06 0.64
N ILE A 104 -8.84 -5.01 0.47
CA ILE A 104 -7.91 -5.46 1.49
C ILE A 104 -7.93 -4.52 2.69
N ALA A 105 -7.94 -3.20 2.46
CA ALA A 105 -8.02 -2.22 3.55
C ALA A 105 -9.32 -2.39 4.37
N ASN A 106 -10.42 -2.75 3.70
CA ASN A 106 -11.70 -3.01 4.37
C ASN A 106 -11.74 -4.36 5.09
N SER A 107 -10.73 -5.20 4.91
CA SER A 107 -10.68 -6.56 5.46
C SER A 107 -9.75 -6.70 6.66
N VAL A 108 -9.12 -5.62 7.10
CA VAL A 108 -8.10 -5.66 8.15
C VAL A 108 -8.39 -4.66 9.25
N ASN A 109 -7.82 -4.90 10.44
CA ASN A 109 -7.88 -3.96 11.56
C ASN A 109 -6.73 -2.94 11.52
N THR A 110 -5.76 -3.16 10.67
CA THR A 110 -4.61 -2.28 10.46
C THR A 110 -5.08 -0.89 10.01
N VAL A 111 -4.54 0.15 10.62
CA VAL A 111 -4.80 1.53 10.19
C VAL A 111 -3.95 1.80 8.95
N VAL A 112 -4.60 2.11 7.84
CA VAL A 112 -3.92 2.40 6.57
C VAL A 112 -4.05 3.88 6.27
N THR A 113 -2.92 4.55 6.11
CA THR A 113 -2.85 5.96 5.74
C THR A 113 -2.09 6.13 4.43
N THR A 114 -2.39 7.19 3.71
CA THR A 114 -1.75 7.49 2.43
C THR A 114 -1.13 8.87 2.49
N GLU A 115 0.18 8.96 2.25
CA GLU A 115 0.88 10.23 2.08
C GLU A 115 0.84 10.61 0.60
N ILE A 116 0.17 11.72 0.30
CA ILE A 116 -0.08 12.15 -1.08
C ILE A 116 0.84 13.31 -1.43
N ALA A 117 1.47 13.22 -2.60
CA ALA A 117 2.33 14.29 -3.13
C ALA A 117 2.13 14.42 -4.64
N LEU A 118 2.25 15.62 -5.12
CA LEU A 118 2.26 15.90 -6.56
C LEU A 118 3.62 15.52 -7.18
#